data_e61db1db8ece926bca43e0437e411140
#
_entry.id   e61db1db8ece926bca43e0437e411140
#
_cell.length_a   1.000
_cell.length_b   1.000
_cell.length_c   1.000
_cell.angle_alpha   90.00
_cell.angle_beta   90.00
_cell.angle_gamma   90.00
#
_symmetry.space_group_name_H-M   'P 1'
#
loop_
_entity.id
_entity.type
_entity.pdbx_description
1 polymer ?
#
loop_
_entity_poly.entity_id
_entity_poly.type
_entity_poly.pdbx_seq_one_letter_code
_entity_poly.pdbx_strand_id
1 'polypeptide(L)'
;SVDQPLLTLEGECAMKDPIRNTTASVAAAMTLAASVAAAAPNIERTANYIGTRDGVQLYYKDWGPRNGPVVTFSHGWPLSSDSWEAQMIFLADNGYRVIAHDRRGHGRSSQPWEGNDMDHYADDLAAVIEALDLRNVTLVGFSTGGGEVARYIGRHGTSRVKKAVLVGAVTPIMVKRPDNPTGVPIDVFDGLRKGSIENRAQLYLDIASGPFFGFNRPGAKVSQGWINAFWTQGLQGGHKNTFDSIKAFSETDFREDLKKFNVPTLIVHGDDDQIVPIDNSARAAHKMIKGSKLVVYEGGPHGITDTHKDRLNADLLKFLRE
;
A
#
# COMPACT_ATOMS: atom_id res chain seq x y z
N SER A 1 -6.15 -68.36 -2.27
CA SER A 1 -6.99 -69.21 -1.44
C SER A 1 -7.78 -68.40 -0.49
N VAL A 2 -9.02 -68.51 -0.68
CA VAL A 2 -10.24 -68.74 0.10
C VAL A 2 -10.91 -67.42 0.52
N ASP A 3 -11.94 -66.98 -0.15
CA ASP A 3 -13.37 -67.31 -0.22
C ASP A 3 -14.22 -66.50 0.79
N GLN A 4 -15.25 -65.95 0.19
CA GLN A 4 -16.47 -65.29 0.74
C GLN A 4 -17.30 -66.27 1.63
N PRO A 5 -18.43 -65.84 2.26
CA PRO A 5 -19.60 -65.41 1.51
C PRO A 5 -20.53 -64.31 2.10
N LEU A 6 -21.41 -63.86 1.25
CA LEU A 6 -22.68 -63.13 1.44
C LEU A 6 -23.62 -63.80 2.41
N LEU A 7 -24.47 -63.00 3.08
CA LEU A 7 -25.84 -63.41 3.49
C LEU A 7 -26.81 -62.25 3.38
N THR A 8 -27.74 -62.45 2.47
CA THR A 8 -29.02 -61.76 2.30
C THR A 8 -30.04 -62.29 3.30
N LEU A 9 -30.95 -61.47 3.81
CA LEU A 9 -32.27 -61.89 4.19
C LEU A 9 -33.28 -60.74 4.04
N GLU A 10 -34.20 -60.95 3.11
CA GLU A 10 -35.45 -60.28 2.91
C GLU A 10 -36.47 -60.62 3.98
N GLY A 11 -37.44 -59.78 4.24
CA GLY A 11 -38.58 -60.08 5.06
C GLY A 11 -39.70 -59.03 4.91
N GLU A 12 -40.59 -59.21 3.92
CA GLU A 12 -41.88 -58.52 3.79
C GLU A 12 -42.85 -58.92 4.88
N CYS A 13 -43.70 -58.01 5.33
CA CYS A 13 -45.15 -58.31 5.54
C CYS A 13 -46.00 -57.06 5.81
N ALA A 14 -46.80 -56.71 4.87
CA ALA A 14 -48.22 -56.50 4.66
C ALA A 14 -49.10 -55.71 5.69
N MET A 15 -49.64 -54.64 5.12
CA MET A 15 -50.96 -54.01 5.18
C MET A 15 -51.89 -54.21 6.40
N LYS A 16 -52.49 -53.03 6.80
CA LYS A 16 -53.96 -52.81 6.91
C LYS A 16 -54.26 -51.33 7.19
N ASP A 17 -55.01 -50.70 6.26
CA ASP A 17 -55.81 -49.51 6.51
C ASP A 17 -57.08 -49.89 7.26
N PRO A 18 -57.78 -48.94 7.94
CA PRO A 18 -58.90 -48.30 7.30
C PRO A 18 -59.08 -46.79 7.59
N ILE A 19 -59.62 -46.16 6.58
CA ILE A 19 -60.27 -44.88 6.40
C ILE A 19 -61.12 -44.44 7.61
N ARG A 20 -61.03 -43.17 8.01
CA ARG A 20 -62.20 -42.33 8.40
C ARG A 20 -61.86 -40.82 8.16
N ASN A 21 -62.80 -40.28 7.36
CA ASN A 21 -62.96 -38.85 7.09
C ASN A 21 -63.15 -38.03 8.38
N THR A 22 -62.61 -36.84 8.42
CA THR A 22 -63.25 -35.61 8.93
C THR A 22 -62.65 -34.36 8.31
N THR A 23 -63.45 -33.67 7.62
CA THR A 23 -63.59 -32.26 7.19
C THR A 23 -62.57 -31.25 7.66
N ALA A 24 -62.03 -30.58 6.66
CA ALA A 24 -61.78 -29.18 6.45
C ALA A 24 -61.48 -28.23 7.66
N SER A 25 -60.35 -27.66 7.64
CA SER A 25 -60.17 -26.23 7.97
C SER A 25 -58.93 -25.71 7.22
N VAL A 26 -59.16 -24.88 6.22
CA VAL A 26 -58.18 -24.11 5.50
C VAL A 26 -57.73 -22.98 6.44
N ALA A 27 -56.61 -23.12 7.07
CA ALA A 27 -55.90 -22.01 7.71
C ALA A 27 -54.75 -21.60 6.78
N ALA A 28 -54.94 -20.47 6.13
CA ALA A 28 -53.92 -19.82 5.33
C ALA A 28 -52.75 -19.39 6.26
N ALA A 29 -51.69 -20.17 6.27
CA ALA A 29 -50.44 -19.76 6.86
C ALA A 29 -49.79 -18.79 5.88
N MET A 30 -49.99 -17.49 6.09
CA MET A 30 -49.09 -16.46 5.53
C MET A 30 -47.72 -16.64 6.16
N THR A 31 -46.85 -17.31 5.45
CA THR A 31 -45.40 -17.28 5.75
C THR A 31 -44.89 -15.88 5.42
N LEU A 32 -44.76 -15.06 6.45
CA LEU A 32 -43.94 -13.85 6.39
C LEU A 32 -42.51 -14.32 6.12
N ALA A 33 -42.08 -14.25 4.86
CA ALA A 33 -40.68 -14.31 4.51
C ALA A 33 -40.05 -13.03 5.04
N ALA A 34 -39.58 -13.05 6.29
CA ALA A 34 -38.66 -12.06 6.79
C ALA A 34 -37.41 -12.23 5.95
N SER A 35 -37.22 -11.33 4.98
CA SER A 35 -35.94 -11.12 4.35
C SER A 35 -34.98 -10.68 5.47
N VAL A 36 -34.18 -11.60 5.98
CA VAL A 36 -33.01 -11.26 6.75
C VAL A 36 -32.07 -10.57 5.74
N ALA A 37 -32.23 -9.25 5.66
CA ALA A 37 -31.16 -8.45 5.08
C ALA A 37 -29.91 -8.80 5.90
N ALA A 38 -28.99 -9.56 5.30
CA ALA A 38 -27.69 -9.79 5.87
C ALA A 38 -27.10 -8.40 6.13
N ALA A 39 -27.04 -7.99 7.38
CA ALA A 39 -26.31 -6.80 7.77
C ALA A 39 -24.91 -6.97 7.16
N ALA A 40 -24.48 -5.97 6.39
CA ALA A 40 -23.12 -5.93 5.91
C ALA A 40 -22.22 -6.22 7.12
N PRO A 41 -21.22 -7.10 6.99
CA PRO A 41 -20.40 -7.47 8.12
C PRO A 41 -19.87 -6.19 8.75
N ASN A 42 -20.22 -5.96 10.02
CA ASN A 42 -19.57 -4.94 10.83
C ASN A 42 -18.11 -5.35 10.86
N ILE A 43 -17.29 -4.68 10.06
CA ILE A 43 -15.86 -4.90 10.09
C ILE A 43 -15.41 -4.31 11.42
N GLU A 44 -15.33 -5.17 12.43
CA GLU A 44 -14.82 -4.80 13.73
C GLU A 44 -13.37 -4.35 13.54
N ARG A 45 -13.10 -3.13 13.98
CA ARG A 45 -11.74 -2.60 14.07
C ARG A 45 -11.00 -3.44 15.11
N THR A 46 -10.29 -4.47 14.65
CA THR A 46 -9.31 -5.15 15.49
C THR A 46 -8.12 -4.23 15.72
N ALA A 47 -7.48 -4.32 16.87
CA ALA A 47 -6.28 -3.56 17.14
C ALA A 47 -5.29 -3.75 15.99
N ASN A 48 -4.85 -2.70 15.31
CA ASN A 48 -3.91 -2.66 14.19
C ASN A 48 -4.43 -3.04 12.78
N TYR A 49 -5.74 -3.25 12.57
CA TYR A 49 -6.30 -3.46 11.24
C TYR A 49 -7.49 -2.55 10.96
N ILE A 50 -7.58 -2.09 9.72
CA ILE A 50 -8.70 -1.31 9.18
C ILE A 50 -9.25 -2.03 7.98
N GLY A 51 -10.56 -2.30 7.98
CA GLY A 51 -11.26 -2.86 6.85
C GLY A 51 -11.61 -1.78 5.82
N THR A 52 -11.36 -2.09 4.56
CA THR A 52 -11.80 -1.26 3.43
C THR A 52 -13.19 -1.68 2.97
N ARG A 53 -13.82 -0.86 2.12
CA ARG A 53 -15.17 -1.14 1.59
C ARG A 53 -15.22 -2.40 0.73
N ASP A 54 -14.12 -2.76 0.09
CA ASP A 54 -13.97 -3.97 -0.72
C ASP A 54 -13.45 -5.20 0.07
N GLY A 55 -13.41 -5.08 1.41
CA GLY A 55 -13.11 -6.20 2.30
C GLY A 55 -11.63 -6.46 2.57
N VAL A 56 -10.74 -5.61 2.08
CA VAL A 56 -9.30 -5.72 2.36
C VAL A 56 -9.03 -5.28 3.80
N GLN A 57 -8.21 -6.02 4.52
CA GLN A 57 -7.75 -5.67 5.85
C GLN A 57 -6.36 -5.01 5.74
N LEU A 58 -6.27 -3.75 6.12
CA LEU A 58 -5.04 -2.97 6.11
C LEU A 58 -4.41 -2.97 7.51
N TYR A 59 -3.23 -3.53 7.62
CA TYR A 59 -2.44 -3.40 8.84
C TYR A 59 -1.91 -1.96 8.97
N TYR A 60 -1.90 -1.43 10.20
CA TYR A 60 -1.31 -0.12 10.48
C TYR A 60 -0.64 -0.06 11.84
N LYS A 61 0.30 0.85 11.95
CA LYS A 61 0.95 1.30 13.19
C LYS A 61 0.46 2.68 13.55
N ASP A 62 0.31 2.96 14.83
CA ASP A 62 -0.17 4.24 15.36
C ASP A 62 0.61 4.54 16.65
N TRP A 63 1.69 5.30 16.50
CA TRP A 63 2.66 5.58 17.56
C TRP A 63 2.68 7.06 17.94
N GLY A 64 3.25 7.35 19.11
CA GLY A 64 3.33 8.70 19.66
C GLY A 64 2.07 9.17 20.37
N PRO A 65 2.03 10.45 20.82
CA PRO A 65 0.93 10.98 21.60
C PRO A 65 -0.35 11.10 20.77
N ARG A 66 -1.46 10.59 21.29
CA ARG A 66 -2.75 10.54 20.58
C ARG A 66 -3.30 11.89 20.16
N ASN A 67 -2.98 12.93 20.88
CA ASN A 67 -3.37 14.33 20.63
C ASN A 67 -2.29 15.15 19.90
N GLY A 68 -1.18 14.52 19.51
CA GLY A 68 -0.12 15.18 18.74
C GLY A 68 -0.56 15.48 17.29
N PRO A 69 0.11 16.43 16.61
CA PRO A 69 -0.08 16.64 15.18
C PRO A 69 0.16 15.34 14.42
N VAL A 70 -0.67 15.07 13.40
CA VAL A 70 -0.70 13.78 12.72
C VAL A 70 0.17 13.77 11.48
N VAL A 71 0.99 12.72 11.35
CA VAL A 71 1.77 12.42 10.16
C VAL A 71 1.44 10.98 9.71
N THR A 72 1.08 10.80 8.45
CA THR A 72 0.91 9.46 7.86
C THR A 72 2.04 9.14 6.90
N PHE A 73 2.39 7.87 6.81
CA PHE A 73 3.47 7.38 5.98
C PHE A 73 2.98 6.29 5.01
N SER A 74 3.21 6.53 3.72
CA SER A 74 2.98 5.57 2.63
C SER A 74 4.31 5.04 2.12
N HIS A 75 4.52 3.73 2.22
CA HIS A 75 5.81 3.08 1.92
C HIS A 75 6.06 2.89 0.41
N GLY A 76 7.32 2.66 0.04
CA GLY A 76 7.75 2.28 -1.31
C GLY A 76 7.50 0.81 -1.63
N TRP A 77 7.64 0.46 -2.91
CA TRP A 77 7.61 -0.93 -3.39
C TRP A 77 8.98 -1.60 -3.20
N PRO A 78 9.05 -2.87 -2.83
CA PRO A 78 7.99 -3.77 -2.38
C PRO A 78 7.90 -3.86 -0.86
N LEU A 79 8.13 -2.75 -0.18
CA LEU A 79 8.33 -2.65 1.27
C LEU A 79 7.00 -2.75 2.06
N SER A 80 7.07 -2.35 3.33
CA SER A 80 5.96 -2.24 4.26
C SER A 80 6.10 -1.00 5.15
N SER A 81 5.18 -0.80 6.08
CA SER A 81 5.28 0.25 7.10
C SER A 81 6.57 0.17 7.94
N ASP A 82 7.21 -0.99 8.00
CA ASP A 82 8.47 -1.19 8.73
C ASP A 82 9.61 -0.31 8.17
N SER A 83 9.57 0.02 6.88
CA SER A 83 10.56 0.89 6.26
C SER A 83 10.55 2.34 6.79
N TRP A 84 9.49 2.73 7.50
CA TRP A 84 9.35 4.07 8.07
C TRP A 84 9.65 4.15 9.57
N GLU A 85 9.97 3.06 10.24
CA GLU A 85 10.10 3.02 11.70
C GLU A 85 11.14 3.99 12.26
N ALA A 86 12.25 4.22 11.56
CA ALA A 86 13.26 5.19 11.98
C ALA A 86 12.70 6.62 12.02
N GLN A 87 11.92 7.03 11.01
CA GLN A 87 11.24 8.31 10.96
C GLN A 87 10.11 8.39 11.99
N MET A 88 9.36 7.30 12.15
CA MET A 88 8.24 7.21 13.08
C MET A 88 8.69 7.38 14.54
N ILE A 89 9.73 6.66 14.97
CA ILE A 89 10.30 6.79 16.32
C ILE A 89 10.76 8.23 16.55
N PHE A 90 11.55 8.77 15.61
CA PHE A 90 12.06 10.14 15.73
C PHE A 90 10.96 11.18 15.87
N LEU A 91 9.92 11.11 15.04
CA LEU A 91 8.83 12.09 15.10
C LEU A 91 7.91 11.85 16.30
N ALA A 92 7.68 10.62 16.72
CA ALA A 92 6.92 10.31 17.94
C ALA A 92 7.61 10.89 19.18
N ASP A 93 8.92 10.76 19.28
CA ASP A 93 9.74 11.36 20.36
C ASP A 93 9.73 12.90 20.31
N ASN A 94 9.42 13.48 19.14
CA ASN A 94 9.23 14.92 18.97
C ASN A 94 7.77 15.40 19.11
N GLY A 95 6.88 14.54 19.61
CA GLY A 95 5.51 14.89 19.96
C GLY A 95 4.47 14.75 18.85
N TYR A 96 4.80 14.07 17.75
CA TYR A 96 3.88 13.79 16.65
C TYR A 96 3.18 12.44 16.83
N ARG A 97 1.91 12.37 16.47
CA ARG A 97 1.23 11.10 16.25
C ARG A 97 1.57 10.62 14.83
N VAL A 98 2.17 9.47 14.72
CA VAL A 98 2.68 8.91 13.46
C VAL A 98 1.95 7.61 13.13
N ILE A 99 1.45 7.52 11.89
CA ILE A 99 0.66 6.39 11.41
C ILE A 99 1.29 5.91 10.10
N ALA A 100 1.56 4.61 10.03
CA ALA A 100 2.01 3.98 8.79
C ALA A 100 1.18 2.72 8.56
N HIS A 101 0.65 2.56 7.36
CA HIS A 101 -0.07 1.35 6.97
C HIS A 101 0.77 0.50 6.02
N ASP A 102 0.53 -0.81 6.04
CA ASP A 102 0.99 -1.69 4.99
C ASP A 102 -0.02 -1.58 3.84
N ARG A 103 0.44 -1.21 2.64
CA ARG A 103 -0.42 -1.17 1.44
C ARG A 103 -1.03 -2.55 1.22
N ARG A 104 -2.26 -2.60 0.65
CA ARG A 104 -2.84 -3.89 0.22
C ARG A 104 -1.83 -4.71 -0.55
N GLY A 105 -1.80 -6.01 -0.31
CA GLY A 105 -0.87 -6.93 -0.94
C GLY A 105 0.57 -6.86 -0.44
N HIS A 106 0.89 -6.00 0.52
CA HIS A 106 2.22 -5.82 1.10
C HIS A 106 2.20 -6.08 2.61
N GLY A 107 3.34 -6.43 3.16
CA GLY A 107 3.53 -6.62 4.58
C GLY A 107 2.48 -7.55 5.21
N ARG A 108 1.76 -7.03 6.21
CA ARG A 108 0.75 -7.76 7.01
C ARG A 108 -0.68 -7.54 6.51
N SER A 109 -0.87 -6.70 5.47
CA SER A 109 -2.18 -6.45 4.89
C SER A 109 -2.66 -7.63 4.05
N SER A 110 -3.99 -7.71 3.82
CA SER A 110 -4.58 -8.71 2.94
C SER A 110 -3.96 -8.68 1.55
N GLN A 111 -3.90 -9.85 0.91
CA GLN A 111 -3.35 -10.04 -0.43
C GLN A 111 -4.47 -10.30 -1.45
N PRO A 112 -5.25 -9.27 -1.85
CA PRO A 112 -6.33 -9.44 -2.80
C PRO A 112 -5.80 -9.76 -4.19
N TRP A 113 -6.55 -10.53 -4.97
CA TRP A 113 -6.16 -10.84 -6.35
C TRP A 113 -6.22 -9.61 -7.26
N GLU A 114 -7.18 -8.71 -7.03
CA GLU A 114 -7.43 -7.50 -7.81
C GLU A 114 -7.22 -6.23 -6.99
N GLY A 115 -7.28 -5.08 -7.65
CA GLY A 115 -7.19 -3.77 -7.00
C GLY A 115 -5.75 -3.37 -6.63
N ASN A 116 -4.75 -3.94 -7.30
CA ASN A 116 -3.34 -3.58 -7.07
C ASN A 116 -2.92 -2.42 -7.99
N ASP A 117 -3.57 -1.28 -7.86
CA ASP A 117 -3.37 -0.07 -8.64
C ASP A 117 -3.44 1.19 -7.77
N MET A 118 -3.03 2.33 -8.32
CA MET A 118 -2.94 3.58 -7.57
C MET A 118 -4.27 4.12 -7.08
N ASP A 119 -5.38 3.84 -7.78
CA ASP A 119 -6.69 4.30 -7.36
C ASP A 119 -7.12 3.59 -6.07
N HIS A 120 -6.95 2.26 -6.02
CA HIS A 120 -7.22 1.49 -4.81
C HIS A 120 -6.23 1.84 -3.67
N TYR A 121 -4.95 2.08 -3.97
CA TYR A 121 -3.99 2.50 -2.94
C TYR A 121 -4.37 3.84 -2.32
N ALA A 122 -4.83 4.79 -3.12
CA ALA A 122 -5.31 6.08 -2.63
C ALA A 122 -6.61 5.95 -1.82
N ASP A 123 -7.52 5.08 -2.25
CA ASP A 123 -8.77 4.80 -1.53
C ASP A 123 -8.49 4.07 -0.19
N ASP A 124 -7.46 3.22 -0.14
CA ASP A 124 -6.98 2.60 1.10
C ASP A 124 -6.43 3.63 2.09
N LEU A 125 -5.61 4.57 1.62
CA LEU A 125 -5.13 5.67 2.45
C LEU A 125 -6.31 6.52 2.97
N ALA A 126 -7.33 6.75 2.15
CA ALA A 126 -8.55 7.43 2.57
C ALA A 126 -9.28 6.63 3.65
N ALA A 127 -9.38 5.31 3.52
CA ALA A 127 -9.99 4.44 4.53
C ALA A 127 -9.25 4.51 5.88
N VAL A 128 -7.91 4.56 5.86
CA VAL A 128 -7.10 4.75 7.08
C VAL A 128 -7.39 6.10 7.73
N ILE A 129 -7.40 7.18 6.94
CA ILE A 129 -7.65 8.55 7.43
C ILE A 129 -9.07 8.68 7.99
N GLU A 130 -10.06 8.10 7.33
CA GLU A 130 -11.47 8.12 7.76
C GLU A 130 -11.69 7.27 9.03
N ALA A 131 -11.21 6.04 9.05
CA ALA A 131 -11.42 5.11 10.16
C ALA A 131 -10.80 5.59 11.47
N LEU A 132 -9.70 6.34 11.38
CA LEU A 132 -9.02 6.94 12.53
C LEU A 132 -9.47 8.39 12.80
N ASP A 133 -10.41 8.92 12.02
CA ASP A 133 -10.87 10.31 12.00
C ASP A 133 -9.72 11.33 12.04
N LEU A 134 -8.72 11.10 11.21
CA LEU A 134 -7.55 11.97 11.13
C LEU A 134 -7.91 13.28 10.44
N ARG A 135 -7.40 14.38 10.99
CA ARG A 135 -7.61 15.74 10.46
C ARG A 135 -6.29 16.51 10.50
N ASN A 136 -6.16 17.49 9.60
CA ASN A 136 -4.94 18.29 9.48
C ASN A 136 -3.67 17.42 9.33
N VAL A 137 -3.78 16.37 8.54
CA VAL A 137 -2.75 15.34 8.37
C VAL A 137 -1.61 15.86 7.51
N THR A 138 -0.38 15.60 7.88
CA THR A 138 0.75 15.66 6.94
C THR A 138 0.91 14.30 6.29
N LEU A 139 0.71 14.25 4.98
CA LEU A 139 0.90 13.03 4.19
C LEU A 139 2.35 12.93 3.76
N VAL A 140 3.03 11.82 4.07
CA VAL A 140 4.40 11.54 3.64
C VAL A 140 4.41 10.27 2.81
N GLY A 141 4.94 10.34 1.58
CA GLY A 141 5.02 9.18 0.69
C GLY A 141 6.42 9.00 0.12
N PHE A 142 6.94 7.76 0.19
CA PHE A 142 8.21 7.37 -0.40
C PHE A 142 7.99 6.56 -1.67
N SER A 143 8.69 6.93 -2.76
CA SER A 143 8.67 6.17 -4.02
C SER A 143 7.23 5.92 -4.52
N THR A 144 6.79 4.67 -4.63
CA THR A 144 5.39 4.28 -4.91
C THR A 144 4.41 4.96 -3.96
N GLY A 145 4.77 5.10 -2.68
CA GLY A 145 3.95 5.80 -1.68
C GLY A 145 3.78 7.29 -1.96
N GLY A 146 4.73 7.92 -2.66
CA GLY A 146 4.56 9.28 -3.16
C GLY A 146 3.50 9.37 -4.25
N GLY A 147 3.40 8.36 -5.11
CA GLY A 147 2.30 8.20 -6.08
C GLY A 147 0.95 8.02 -5.38
N GLU A 148 0.91 7.22 -4.32
CA GLU A 148 -0.29 7.02 -3.49
C GLU A 148 -0.76 8.34 -2.86
N VAL A 149 0.14 9.12 -2.28
CA VAL A 149 -0.16 10.46 -1.74
C VAL A 149 -0.69 11.39 -2.83
N ALA A 150 -0.06 11.42 -4.00
CA ALA A 150 -0.49 12.24 -5.12
C ALA A 150 -1.90 11.83 -5.59
N ARG A 151 -2.14 10.55 -5.79
CA ARG A 151 -3.44 10.03 -6.20
C ARG A 151 -4.51 10.24 -5.13
N TYR A 152 -4.16 10.17 -3.83
CA TYR A 152 -5.08 10.54 -2.75
C TYR A 152 -5.54 11.99 -2.90
N ILE A 153 -4.62 12.95 -3.05
CA ILE A 153 -4.97 14.36 -3.23
C ILE A 153 -5.80 14.55 -4.52
N GLY A 154 -5.42 13.84 -5.59
CA GLY A 154 -6.15 13.88 -6.85
C GLY A 154 -7.60 13.41 -6.78
N ARG A 155 -7.88 12.37 -5.98
CA ARG A 155 -9.20 11.74 -5.86
C ARG A 155 -10.03 12.27 -4.69
N HIS A 156 -9.40 12.50 -3.54
CA HIS A 156 -10.08 12.84 -2.28
C HIS A 156 -9.90 14.30 -1.85
N GLY A 157 -9.03 15.05 -2.54
CA GLY A 157 -8.76 16.46 -2.22
C GLY A 157 -7.95 16.62 -0.94
N THR A 158 -7.96 17.83 -0.39
CA THR A 158 -7.10 18.24 0.73
C THR A 158 -7.86 18.64 1.99
N SER A 159 -9.16 18.39 2.07
CA SER A 159 -9.99 18.83 3.22
C SER A 159 -9.50 18.30 4.57
N ARG A 160 -8.83 17.14 4.60
CA ARG A 160 -8.21 16.55 5.79
C ARG A 160 -6.69 16.72 5.83
N VAL A 161 -6.08 17.35 4.83
CA VAL A 161 -4.63 17.44 4.64
C VAL A 161 -4.12 18.83 5.02
N LYS A 162 -3.09 18.89 5.85
CA LYS A 162 -2.40 20.13 6.21
C LYS A 162 -1.17 20.37 5.35
N LYS A 163 -0.39 19.31 5.07
CA LYS A 163 0.87 19.34 4.33
C LYS A 163 1.08 18.04 3.56
N ALA A 164 1.94 18.07 2.56
CA ALA A 164 2.37 16.89 1.82
C ALA A 164 3.90 16.83 1.70
N VAL A 165 4.45 15.62 1.75
CA VAL A 165 5.89 15.36 1.58
C VAL A 165 6.07 14.20 0.59
N LEU A 166 6.84 14.44 -0.46
CA LEU A 166 7.18 13.46 -1.49
C LEU A 166 8.67 13.15 -1.40
N VAL A 167 9.01 11.91 -1.05
CA VAL A 167 10.39 11.44 -0.86
C VAL A 167 10.72 10.41 -1.94
N GLY A 168 11.66 10.70 -2.83
CA GLY A 168 12.02 9.79 -3.92
C GLY A 168 10.82 9.33 -4.75
N ALA A 169 9.79 10.19 -4.89
CA ALA A 169 8.47 9.83 -5.37
C ALA A 169 8.44 9.57 -6.88
N VAL A 170 7.59 8.62 -7.32
CA VAL A 170 7.42 8.21 -8.72
C VAL A 170 6.64 9.24 -9.57
N THR A 171 6.30 10.38 -9.00
CA THR A 171 5.56 11.47 -9.66
C THR A 171 6.48 12.36 -10.47
N PRO A 172 6.03 12.99 -11.60
CA PRO A 172 4.67 12.96 -12.15
C PRO A 172 4.35 11.73 -13.01
N ILE A 173 5.33 11.10 -13.66
CA ILE A 173 5.15 9.91 -14.48
C ILE A 173 6.51 9.29 -14.77
N MET A 174 6.65 7.98 -14.52
CA MET A 174 7.91 7.26 -14.68
C MET A 174 8.18 6.86 -16.12
N VAL A 175 7.20 6.19 -16.76
CA VAL A 175 7.42 5.54 -18.05
C VAL A 175 7.63 6.54 -19.17
N LYS A 176 8.56 6.21 -20.08
CA LYS A 176 8.76 6.95 -21.35
C LYS A 176 7.54 6.81 -22.25
N ARG A 177 7.06 7.96 -22.74
CA ARG A 177 5.91 8.09 -23.64
C ARG A 177 6.18 9.23 -24.62
N PRO A 178 5.41 9.38 -25.70
CA PRO A 178 5.54 10.54 -26.59
C PRO A 178 5.43 11.89 -25.86
N ASP A 179 4.58 11.97 -24.83
CA ASP A 179 4.37 13.14 -23.98
C ASP A 179 5.26 13.16 -22.72
N ASN A 180 6.14 12.15 -22.55
CA ASN A 180 7.18 12.06 -21.54
C ASN A 180 8.45 11.41 -22.15
N PRO A 181 9.12 12.08 -23.09
CA PRO A 181 10.18 11.49 -23.91
C PRO A 181 11.46 11.15 -23.13
N THR A 182 11.66 11.78 -21.97
CA THR A 182 12.80 11.55 -21.06
C THR A 182 12.50 10.54 -19.96
N GLY A 183 11.31 9.93 -19.96
CA GLY A 183 10.91 8.90 -19.03
C GLY A 183 11.76 7.63 -19.14
N VAL A 184 11.60 6.76 -18.16
CA VAL A 184 12.28 5.46 -18.11
C VAL A 184 11.67 4.52 -19.17
N PRO A 185 12.47 3.89 -20.04
CA PRO A 185 11.95 2.96 -21.03
C PRO A 185 11.12 1.84 -20.42
N ILE A 186 10.03 1.44 -21.10
CA ILE A 186 9.15 0.36 -20.61
C ILE A 186 9.91 -0.96 -20.40
N ASP A 187 10.95 -1.22 -21.19
CA ASP A 187 11.79 -2.43 -21.10
C ASP A 187 12.42 -2.60 -19.70
N VAL A 188 12.71 -1.52 -19.01
CA VAL A 188 13.22 -1.55 -17.61
C VAL A 188 12.17 -2.17 -16.69
N PHE A 189 10.92 -1.78 -16.82
CA PHE A 189 9.81 -2.29 -16.01
C PHE A 189 9.41 -3.70 -16.42
N ASP A 190 9.50 -4.03 -17.71
CA ASP A 190 9.31 -5.39 -18.21
C ASP A 190 10.42 -6.32 -17.70
N GLY A 191 11.64 -5.81 -17.54
CA GLY A 191 12.74 -6.51 -16.88
C GLY A 191 12.42 -6.84 -15.42
N LEU A 192 11.81 -5.89 -14.67
CA LEU A 192 11.35 -6.15 -13.30
C LEU A 192 10.24 -7.22 -13.27
N ARG A 193 9.27 -7.16 -14.19
CA ARG A 193 8.20 -8.17 -14.30
C ARG A 193 8.78 -9.55 -14.59
N LYS A 194 9.71 -9.63 -15.55
CA LYS A 194 10.40 -10.87 -15.90
C LYS A 194 11.18 -11.43 -14.71
N GLY A 195 12.01 -10.62 -14.07
CA GLY A 195 12.77 -11.04 -12.89
C GLY A 195 11.89 -11.48 -11.74
N SER A 196 10.74 -10.80 -11.54
CA SER A 196 9.74 -11.19 -10.54
C SER A 196 9.18 -12.59 -10.79
N ILE A 197 8.89 -12.94 -12.04
CA ILE A 197 8.37 -14.27 -12.41
C ILE A 197 9.46 -15.34 -12.34
N GLU A 198 10.67 -15.03 -12.81
CA GLU A 198 11.77 -15.98 -12.86
C GLU A 198 12.32 -16.32 -11.47
N ASN A 199 12.61 -15.29 -10.65
CA ASN A 199 13.09 -15.45 -9.28
C ASN A 199 12.92 -14.15 -8.49
N ARG A 200 11.74 -13.95 -7.90
CA ARG A 200 11.44 -12.75 -7.10
C ARG A 200 12.43 -12.52 -5.96
N ALA A 201 12.85 -13.59 -5.30
CA ALA A 201 13.77 -13.49 -4.17
C ALA A 201 15.13 -12.93 -4.61
N GLN A 202 15.67 -13.41 -5.74
CA GLN A 202 16.93 -12.91 -6.28
C GLN A 202 16.79 -11.48 -6.79
N LEU A 203 15.68 -11.16 -7.50
CA LEU A 203 15.41 -9.80 -7.95
C LEU A 203 15.48 -8.79 -6.80
N TYR A 204 14.87 -9.11 -5.65
CA TYR A 204 14.88 -8.20 -4.49
C TYR A 204 16.26 -8.08 -3.86
N LEU A 205 17.05 -9.15 -3.82
CA LEU A 205 18.45 -9.09 -3.39
C LEU A 205 19.29 -8.20 -4.32
N ASP A 206 19.13 -8.35 -5.63
CA ASP A 206 19.89 -7.58 -6.64
C ASP A 206 19.55 -6.09 -6.53
N ILE A 207 18.28 -5.74 -6.37
CA ILE A 207 17.85 -4.35 -6.19
C ILE A 207 18.46 -3.75 -4.92
N ALA A 208 18.38 -4.45 -3.80
CA ALA A 208 18.87 -3.96 -2.51
C ALA A 208 20.39 -3.92 -2.43
N SER A 209 21.08 -4.91 -3.02
CA SER A 209 22.55 -4.98 -3.04
C SER A 209 23.20 -3.99 -4.02
N GLY A 210 22.38 -3.38 -4.87
CA GLY A 210 22.85 -2.50 -5.93
C GLY A 210 22.18 -1.11 -5.90
N PRO A 211 21.29 -0.84 -6.85
CA PRO A 211 20.85 0.53 -7.14
C PRO A 211 19.99 1.16 -6.04
N PHE A 212 19.27 0.37 -5.23
CA PHE A 212 18.33 0.95 -4.25
C PHE A 212 19.06 1.79 -3.18
N PHE A 213 20.09 1.22 -2.57
CA PHE A 213 20.92 1.93 -1.57
C PHE A 213 22.19 2.53 -2.14
N GLY A 214 22.40 2.43 -3.46
CA GLY A 214 23.64 2.89 -4.11
C GLY A 214 24.86 2.03 -3.77
N PHE A 215 24.67 0.79 -3.32
CA PHE A 215 25.75 -0.12 -2.95
C PHE A 215 26.60 -0.58 -4.12
N ASN A 216 26.14 -0.38 -5.35
CA ASN A 216 26.90 -0.58 -6.60
C ASN A 216 27.83 0.59 -6.95
N ARG A 217 27.89 1.64 -6.13
CA ARG A 217 28.79 2.78 -6.36
C ARG A 217 30.17 2.53 -5.73
N PRO A 218 31.25 3.02 -6.36
CA PRO A 218 32.59 2.93 -5.78
C PRO A 218 32.66 3.55 -4.39
N GLY A 219 33.25 2.84 -3.43
CA GLY A 219 33.40 3.32 -2.05
C GLY A 219 32.13 3.26 -1.19
N ALA A 220 31.05 2.69 -1.69
CA ALA A 220 29.82 2.53 -0.92
C ALA A 220 30.04 1.66 0.33
N LYS A 221 29.48 2.11 1.45
CA LYS A 221 29.46 1.33 2.71
C LYS A 221 28.27 0.40 2.72
N VAL A 222 28.47 -0.81 2.24
CA VAL A 222 27.40 -1.83 2.14
C VAL A 222 26.92 -2.23 3.54
N SER A 223 25.60 -2.23 3.74
CA SER A 223 24.93 -2.74 4.93
C SER A 223 24.14 -4.00 4.60
N GLN A 224 24.64 -5.15 5.04
CA GLN A 224 23.91 -6.41 4.87
C GLN A 224 22.59 -6.40 5.63
N GLY A 225 22.52 -5.69 6.76
CA GLY A 225 21.28 -5.53 7.53
C GLY A 225 20.19 -4.84 6.72
N TRP A 226 20.51 -3.77 6.00
CA TRP A 226 19.53 -3.08 5.12
C TRP A 226 19.11 -3.93 3.93
N ILE A 227 20.05 -4.65 3.32
CA ILE A 227 19.75 -5.60 2.24
C ILE A 227 18.76 -6.66 2.72
N ASN A 228 19.03 -7.27 3.87
CA ASN A 228 18.17 -8.28 4.45
C ASN A 228 16.79 -7.74 4.85
N ALA A 229 16.74 -6.52 5.41
CA ALA A 229 15.49 -5.86 5.78
C ALA A 229 14.61 -5.58 4.56
N PHE A 230 15.19 -5.07 3.47
CA PHE A 230 14.50 -4.88 2.19
C PHE A 230 13.95 -6.21 1.65
N TRP A 231 14.80 -7.22 1.59
CA TRP A 231 14.47 -8.55 1.07
C TRP A 231 13.34 -9.20 1.86
N THR A 232 13.43 -9.15 3.20
CA THR A 232 12.41 -9.72 4.09
C THR A 232 11.06 -9.03 3.89
N GLN A 233 11.02 -7.69 3.89
CA GLN A 233 9.81 -6.93 3.65
C GLN A 233 9.20 -7.25 2.28
N GLY A 234 10.03 -7.28 1.23
CA GLY A 234 9.58 -7.59 -0.13
C GLY A 234 8.95 -8.97 -0.24
N LEU A 235 9.52 -9.98 0.41
CA LEU A 235 9.01 -11.34 0.37
C LEU A 235 7.75 -11.58 1.22
N GLN A 236 7.47 -10.72 2.19
CA GLN A 236 6.20 -10.75 2.94
C GLN A 236 5.00 -10.38 2.07
N GLY A 237 5.20 -9.53 1.08
CA GLY A 237 4.15 -9.14 0.13
C GLY A 237 3.69 -10.31 -0.75
N GLY A 238 2.42 -10.29 -1.17
CA GLY A 238 1.88 -11.24 -2.14
C GLY A 238 2.60 -11.11 -3.49
N HIS A 239 2.97 -12.23 -4.11
CA HIS A 239 3.70 -12.19 -5.39
C HIS A 239 2.89 -11.49 -6.48
N LYS A 240 1.60 -11.86 -6.63
CA LYS A 240 0.68 -11.22 -7.58
C LYS A 240 0.56 -9.71 -7.30
N ASN A 241 0.42 -9.33 -6.03
CA ASN A 241 0.23 -7.94 -5.62
C ASN A 241 1.47 -7.09 -5.93
N THR A 242 2.66 -7.57 -5.55
CA THR A 242 3.92 -6.86 -5.85
C THR A 242 4.24 -6.83 -7.33
N PHE A 243 3.83 -7.86 -8.09
CA PHE A 243 3.96 -7.89 -9.54
C PHE A 243 3.06 -6.83 -10.22
N ASP A 244 1.77 -6.78 -9.89
CA ASP A 244 0.84 -5.80 -10.45
C ASP A 244 1.22 -4.37 -10.06
N SER A 245 1.77 -4.18 -8.86
CA SER A 245 2.24 -2.89 -8.38
C SER A 245 3.32 -2.27 -9.26
N ILE A 246 4.07 -3.09 -10.03
CA ILE A 246 5.05 -2.59 -11.00
C ILE A 246 4.36 -1.69 -12.02
N LYS A 247 3.19 -2.09 -12.54
CA LYS A 247 2.39 -1.24 -13.43
C LYS A 247 1.90 0.01 -12.71
N ALA A 248 1.43 -0.14 -11.48
CA ALA A 248 0.91 0.97 -10.69
C ALA A 248 1.93 2.10 -10.52
N PHE A 249 3.18 1.80 -10.13
CA PHE A 249 4.16 2.86 -9.92
C PHE A 249 4.84 3.34 -11.21
N SER A 250 4.94 2.51 -12.24
CA SER A 250 5.68 2.85 -13.46
C SER A 250 4.85 3.51 -14.54
N GLU A 251 3.58 3.14 -14.68
CA GLU A 251 2.75 3.54 -15.83
C GLU A 251 1.62 4.53 -15.45
N THR A 252 1.39 4.76 -14.14
CA THR A 252 0.37 5.73 -13.71
C THR A 252 0.83 7.16 -13.98
N ASP A 253 -0.08 7.94 -14.54
CA ASP A 253 0.11 9.37 -14.79
C ASP A 253 -0.48 10.18 -13.63
N PHE A 254 0.35 10.89 -12.90
CA PHE A 254 -0.04 11.72 -11.75
C PHE A 254 -0.09 13.22 -12.09
N ARG A 255 0.11 13.61 -13.34
CA ARG A 255 0.21 15.03 -13.71
C ARG A 255 -1.04 15.81 -13.33
N GLU A 256 -2.23 15.23 -13.55
CA GLU A 256 -3.48 15.88 -13.13
C GLU A 256 -3.68 15.88 -11.61
N ASP A 257 -3.15 14.89 -10.91
CA ASP A 257 -3.18 14.85 -9.45
C ASP A 257 -2.29 15.97 -8.86
N LEU A 258 -1.09 16.15 -9.39
CA LEU A 258 -0.15 17.17 -8.90
C LEU A 258 -0.70 18.61 -9.06
N LYS A 259 -1.52 18.88 -10.08
CA LYS A 259 -2.19 20.18 -10.24
C LYS A 259 -3.18 20.52 -9.12
N LYS A 260 -3.64 19.52 -8.38
CA LYS A 260 -4.59 19.68 -7.27
C LYS A 260 -3.91 19.89 -5.92
N PHE A 261 -2.58 19.88 -5.87
CA PHE A 261 -1.84 20.21 -4.65
C PHE A 261 -2.02 21.70 -4.32
N ASN A 262 -2.71 21.97 -3.23
CA ASN A 262 -3.00 23.32 -2.73
C ASN A 262 -2.60 23.48 -1.25
N VAL A 263 -1.74 22.62 -0.75
CA VAL A 263 -1.17 22.62 0.60
C VAL A 263 0.36 22.79 0.52
N PRO A 264 1.02 23.30 1.57
CA PRO A 264 2.47 23.33 1.62
C PRO A 264 3.05 21.96 1.33
N THR A 265 3.98 21.89 0.39
CA THR A 265 4.55 20.62 -0.10
C THR A 265 6.07 20.66 -0.07
N LEU A 266 6.66 19.64 0.53
CA LEU A 266 8.11 19.37 0.51
C LEU A 266 8.39 18.19 -0.44
N ILE A 267 9.39 18.35 -1.29
CA ILE A 267 9.90 17.29 -2.17
C ILE A 267 11.36 17.05 -1.78
N VAL A 268 11.69 15.81 -1.45
CA VAL A 268 13.05 15.38 -1.09
C VAL A 268 13.50 14.28 -2.03
N HIS A 269 14.69 14.41 -2.61
CA HIS A 269 15.18 13.43 -3.58
C HIS A 269 16.72 13.38 -3.61
N GLY A 270 17.26 12.19 -3.80
CA GLY A 270 18.67 12.00 -4.07
C GLY A 270 19.00 12.25 -5.56
N ASP A 271 20.10 12.93 -5.86
CA ASP A 271 20.46 13.18 -7.26
C ASP A 271 21.23 12.03 -7.92
N ASP A 272 21.63 11.01 -7.13
CA ASP A 272 22.12 9.71 -7.64
C ASP A 272 21.08 8.58 -7.49
N ASP A 273 19.81 8.94 -7.52
CA ASP A 273 18.71 7.96 -7.52
C ASP A 273 18.66 7.22 -8.87
N GLN A 274 19.10 5.96 -8.86
CA GLN A 274 19.16 5.10 -10.03
C GLN A 274 17.84 4.38 -10.33
N ILE A 275 16.87 4.45 -9.41
CA ILE A 275 15.55 3.82 -9.52
C ILE A 275 14.52 4.82 -10.07
N VAL A 276 14.47 5.99 -9.48
CA VAL A 276 13.58 7.10 -9.86
C VAL A 276 14.42 8.32 -10.22
N PRO A 277 14.82 8.48 -11.48
CA PRO A 277 15.69 9.58 -11.89
C PRO A 277 15.10 10.95 -11.53
N ILE A 278 15.88 11.78 -10.84
CA ILE A 278 15.43 13.04 -10.23
C ILE A 278 14.85 14.03 -11.26
N ASP A 279 15.39 14.07 -12.48
CA ASP A 279 14.98 15.05 -13.49
C ASP A 279 13.54 14.82 -13.97
N ASN A 280 13.15 13.56 -14.13
CA ASN A 280 11.80 13.15 -14.54
C ASN A 280 10.82 13.00 -13.38
N SER A 281 11.28 13.15 -12.17
CA SER A 281 10.48 12.99 -10.96
C SER A 281 10.47 14.26 -10.13
N ALA A 282 11.32 14.37 -9.12
CA ALA A 282 11.26 15.49 -8.16
C ALA A 282 11.38 16.87 -8.82
N ARG A 283 12.29 17.04 -9.77
CA ARG A 283 12.45 18.33 -10.48
C ARG A 283 11.25 18.66 -11.36
N ALA A 284 10.67 17.66 -12.02
CA ALA A 284 9.46 17.83 -12.81
C ALA A 284 8.24 18.11 -11.91
N ALA A 285 8.06 17.34 -10.83
CA ALA A 285 6.99 17.55 -9.86
C ALA A 285 7.06 18.93 -9.20
N HIS A 286 8.27 19.40 -8.85
CA HIS A 286 8.49 20.72 -8.28
C HIS A 286 8.01 21.85 -9.19
N LYS A 287 8.20 21.70 -10.49
CA LYS A 287 7.68 22.68 -11.49
C LYS A 287 6.15 22.68 -11.57
N MET A 288 5.52 21.54 -11.27
CA MET A 288 4.06 21.37 -11.37
C MET A 288 3.34 21.75 -10.08
N ILE A 289 3.94 21.51 -8.92
CA ILE A 289 3.35 21.83 -7.61
C ILE A 289 3.77 23.24 -7.22
N LYS A 290 2.86 24.19 -7.43
CA LYS A 290 3.12 25.61 -7.13
C LYS A 290 3.45 25.82 -5.65
N GLY A 291 4.57 26.49 -5.38
CA GLY A 291 5.01 26.82 -4.03
C GLY A 291 5.62 25.64 -3.26
N SER A 292 5.86 24.50 -3.91
CA SER A 292 6.59 23.40 -3.27
C SER A 292 8.04 23.79 -2.98
N LYS A 293 8.63 23.11 -1.99
CA LYS A 293 10.06 23.20 -1.68
C LYS A 293 10.75 21.95 -2.18
N LEU A 294 11.86 22.10 -2.90
CA LEU A 294 12.69 20.98 -3.34
C LEU A 294 14.00 20.95 -2.55
N VAL A 295 14.27 19.81 -1.91
CA VAL A 295 15.54 19.53 -1.22
C VAL A 295 16.23 18.36 -1.92
N VAL A 296 17.39 18.61 -2.47
CA VAL A 296 18.21 17.61 -3.17
C VAL A 296 19.28 17.08 -2.23
N TYR A 297 19.39 15.75 -2.13
CA TYR A 297 20.47 15.08 -1.40
C TYR A 297 21.57 14.70 -2.38
N GLU A 298 22.67 15.46 -2.34
CA GLU A 298 23.84 15.24 -3.21
C GLU A 298 24.42 13.85 -2.99
N GLY A 299 24.60 13.09 -4.07
CA GLY A 299 25.02 11.69 -4.05
C GLY A 299 24.03 10.73 -3.41
N GLY A 300 22.82 11.19 -3.06
CA GLY A 300 21.79 10.38 -2.42
C GLY A 300 21.22 9.34 -3.39
N PRO A 301 21.19 8.05 -3.00
CA PRO A 301 20.55 6.99 -3.76
C PRO A 301 19.02 7.01 -3.58
N HIS A 302 18.30 6.00 -4.09
CA HIS A 302 16.85 5.89 -3.89
C HIS A 302 16.48 5.71 -2.41
N GLY A 303 17.17 4.81 -1.70
CA GLY A 303 16.90 4.45 -0.30
C GLY A 303 17.36 5.50 0.72
N ILE A 304 17.10 6.78 0.49
CA ILE A 304 17.50 7.88 1.40
C ILE A 304 16.80 7.83 2.76
N THR A 305 15.71 7.10 2.89
CA THR A 305 15.04 6.84 4.17
C THR A 305 15.95 6.14 5.18
N ASP A 306 16.89 5.35 4.70
CA ASP A 306 17.89 4.62 5.48
C ASP A 306 19.25 5.29 5.38
N THR A 307 19.76 5.49 4.16
CA THR A 307 21.13 5.99 3.94
C THR A 307 21.34 7.42 4.43
N HIS A 308 20.27 8.22 4.44
CA HIS A 308 20.27 9.63 4.86
C HIS A 308 19.22 9.89 5.95
N LYS A 309 18.91 8.88 6.79
CA LYS A 309 17.80 8.94 7.76
C LYS A 309 17.88 10.15 8.69
N ASP A 310 19.05 10.47 9.20
CA ASP A 310 19.19 11.58 10.17
C ASP A 310 18.94 12.94 9.52
N ARG A 311 19.39 13.13 8.28
CA ARG A 311 19.10 14.32 7.49
C ARG A 311 17.62 14.40 7.13
N LEU A 312 17.04 13.29 6.69
CA LEU A 312 15.61 13.23 6.37
C LEU A 312 14.74 13.52 7.60
N ASN A 313 15.10 12.96 8.76
CA ASN A 313 14.43 13.23 10.03
C ASN A 313 14.46 14.73 10.37
N ALA A 314 15.62 15.37 10.23
CA ALA A 314 15.76 16.80 10.50
C ALA A 314 14.97 17.67 9.51
N ASP A 315 15.00 17.34 8.22
CA ASP A 315 14.27 18.07 7.19
C ASP A 315 12.74 17.92 7.35
N LEU A 316 12.27 16.70 7.69
CA LEU A 316 10.86 16.46 8.02
C LEU A 316 10.43 17.29 9.23
N LEU A 317 11.18 17.22 10.32
CA LEU A 317 10.84 17.95 11.55
C LEU A 317 10.81 19.47 11.32
N LYS A 318 11.79 20.00 10.58
CA LYS A 318 11.83 21.40 10.19
C LYS A 318 10.58 21.80 9.41
N PHE A 319 10.23 21.05 8.37
CA PHE A 319 9.06 21.33 7.55
C PHE A 319 7.75 21.21 8.33
N LEU A 320 7.65 20.25 9.24
CA LEU A 320 6.46 20.08 10.09
C LEU A 320 6.22 21.27 11.03
N ARG A 321 7.28 21.93 11.50
CA ARG A 321 7.23 23.08 12.42
C ARG A 321 6.98 24.44 11.73
N GLU A 322 7.18 24.53 10.45
CA GLU A 322 6.81 25.73 9.66
C GLU A 322 5.29 25.88 9.57
#